data_adb1527e840d2a38691c51aad3058064
#
_entry.id   adb1527e840d2a38691c51aad3058064
#
_cell.length_a   1.000
_cell.length_b   1.000
_cell.length_c   1.000
_cell.angle_alpha   90.00
_cell.angle_beta   90.00
_cell.angle_gamma   90.00
#
_symmetry.space_group_name_H-M   'P 1'
#
loop_
_entity.id
_entity.type
_entity.pdbx_description
1 polymer ?
#
loop_
_entity_poly.entity_id
_entity_poly.type
_entity_poly.pdbx_seq_one_letter_code
_entity_poly.pdbx_strand_id
1 'polypeptide(L)'
;MKSFGIHTQIYFGEGALQRLEEIPYKRVLIITDPFVVTSGMIKLITHPLENARIAYEIFKDVVPDPPVEKIATGVKAMLDYKPDCIVAVGGGSAIDSSKSIRDFALKADPYGTCALIAIPTTSGTGSEVTSFAVISDPQAKMKYPLVSPDLTPDEAILDAELVRSVPPAITADTGMDVFTHALEAYVSTNNNEFSAALAEKAIEIIGVFLLRAYLDGNDMHARQKMHAASCLAGLAFNSASLGLNHGMAHQLGSNFHIPHGRANAMLLPHIIEFNANINKHSRSQKEYLPAVKKYATVANNLGLSSYNKIMSVRSLVNWTQFMLKEMDIPLSISQLGNITEEEYMAAIPTMADAALADGCTATNPRPVTRADVMQIYRDLW
;
A
#
# COMPACT_ATOMS: atom_id res chain seq x y z
N MET A 1 -17.46 21.91 2.44
CA MET A 1 -17.21 21.57 1.03
C MET A 1 -16.17 20.47 1.03
N LYS A 2 -16.39 19.37 0.29
CA LYS A 2 -15.38 18.31 0.08
C LYS A 2 -14.72 18.55 -1.29
N SER A 3 -13.44 18.25 -1.43
CA SER A 3 -12.71 18.32 -2.71
C SER A 3 -12.09 16.97 -3.03
N PHE A 4 -11.96 16.68 -4.30
CA PHE A 4 -11.18 15.58 -4.83
C PHE A 4 -10.28 16.13 -5.95
N GLY A 5 -9.02 15.71 -5.97
CA GLY A 5 -8.07 16.11 -7.00
C GLY A 5 -6.96 15.08 -7.11
N ILE A 6 -6.41 14.94 -8.31
CA ILE A 6 -5.21 14.16 -8.59
C ILE A 6 -4.10 15.16 -8.88
N HIS A 7 -3.10 15.21 -8.00
CA HIS A 7 -1.95 16.10 -8.16
C HIS A 7 -0.92 15.49 -9.12
N THR A 8 -0.65 14.20 -8.95
CA THR A 8 0.40 13.48 -9.67
C THR A 8 0.02 13.26 -11.14
N GLN A 9 0.90 13.64 -12.07
CA GLN A 9 0.79 13.25 -13.47
C GLN A 9 1.25 11.80 -13.63
N ILE A 10 0.42 10.91 -14.18
CA ILE A 10 0.70 9.48 -14.25
C ILE A 10 1.05 9.09 -15.69
N TYR A 11 2.26 8.56 -15.89
CA TYR A 11 2.72 7.93 -17.12
C TYR A 11 2.71 6.43 -16.94
N PHE A 12 2.11 5.68 -17.85
CA PHE A 12 1.94 4.24 -17.68
C PHE A 12 1.96 3.47 -18.99
N GLY A 13 2.33 2.21 -18.90
CA GLY A 13 2.37 1.29 -20.04
C GLY A 13 3.77 0.83 -20.37
N GLU A 14 3.86 0.01 -21.40
CA GLU A 14 5.15 -0.47 -21.92
C GLU A 14 5.98 0.72 -22.43
N GLY A 15 7.22 0.81 -21.98
CA GLY A 15 8.13 1.88 -22.36
C GLY A 15 7.86 3.22 -21.65
N ALA A 16 7.02 3.25 -20.62
CA ALA A 16 6.74 4.48 -19.87
C ALA A 16 8.00 5.13 -19.29
N LEU A 17 9.06 4.36 -19.04
CA LEU A 17 10.36 4.86 -18.58
C LEU A 17 11.03 5.81 -19.56
N GLN A 18 10.67 5.81 -20.86
CA GLN A 18 11.16 6.78 -21.84
C GLN A 18 10.79 8.21 -21.47
N ARG A 19 9.77 8.42 -20.63
CA ARG A 19 9.44 9.73 -20.06
C ARG A 19 10.66 10.41 -19.43
N LEU A 20 11.61 9.66 -18.87
CA LEU A 20 12.84 10.20 -18.28
C LEU A 20 13.74 10.92 -19.28
N GLU A 21 13.62 10.66 -20.60
CA GLU A 21 14.36 11.39 -21.64
C GLU A 21 13.75 12.79 -21.91
N GLU A 22 12.50 13.02 -21.49
CA GLU A 22 11.73 14.23 -21.81
C GLU A 22 11.52 15.15 -20.59
N ILE A 23 12.06 14.78 -19.41
CA ILE A 23 11.89 15.60 -18.22
C ILE A 23 12.67 16.92 -18.34
N PRO A 24 12.11 18.05 -17.85
CA PRO A 24 12.74 19.36 -18.02
C PRO A 24 13.87 19.67 -17.01
N TYR A 25 14.32 18.66 -16.28
CA TYR A 25 15.31 18.79 -15.20
C TYR A 25 16.72 18.52 -15.67
N LYS A 26 17.71 19.05 -14.96
CA LYS A 26 19.13 18.98 -15.35
C LYS A 26 19.99 18.20 -14.37
N ARG A 27 19.56 18.13 -13.11
CA ARG A 27 20.31 17.49 -12.02
C ARG A 27 19.37 16.59 -11.22
N VAL A 28 19.48 15.30 -11.41
CA VAL A 28 18.61 14.30 -10.80
C VAL A 28 19.34 13.63 -9.65
N LEU A 29 18.68 13.54 -8.47
CA LEU A 29 19.09 12.64 -7.42
C LEU A 29 18.20 11.39 -7.48
N ILE A 30 18.77 10.25 -7.84
CA ILE A 30 18.08 8.96 -7.81
C ILE A 30 18.16 8.44 -6.38
N ILE A 31 16.99 8.21 -5.75
CA ILE A 31 16.91 7.62 -4.42
C ILE A 31 16.33 6.20 -4.55
N THR A 32 17.09 5.21 -4.08
CA THR A 32 16.75 3.80 -4.28
C THR A 32 17.34 2.91 -3.18
N ASP A 33 17.00 1.63 -3.21
CA ASP A 33 17.58 0.61 -2.35
C ASP A 33 18.76 -0.13 -3.04
N PRO A 34 19.59 -0.86 -2.27
CA PRO A 34 20.73 -1.58 -2.81
C PRO A 34 20.36 -2.64 -3.86
N PHE A 35 19.17 -3.25 -3.78
CA PHE A 35 18.74 -4.29 -4.72
C PHE A 35 18.56 -3.74 -6.14
N VAL A 36 17.93 -2.59 -6.30
CA VAL A 36 17.75 -1.94 -7.60
C VAL A 36 19.10 -1.69 -8.30
N VAL A 37 20.13 -1.36 -7.51
CA VAL A 37 21.49 -1.14 -8.03
C VAL A 37 22.18 -2.47 -8.36
N THR A 38 22.17 -3.45 -7.45
CA THR A 38 22.92 -4.70 -7.59
C THR A 38 22.30 -5.66 -8.60
N SER A 39 20.99 -5.62 -8.81
CA SER A 39 20.28 -6.38 -9.84
C SER A 39 20.52 -5.84 -11.26
N GLY A 40 21.04 -4.61 -11.38
CA GLY A 40 21.19 -3.93 -12.65
C GLY A 40 19.93 -3.23 -13.16
N MET A 41 18.82 -3.30 -12.42
CA MET A 41 17.55 -2.61 -12.74
C MET A 41 17.74 -1.11 -12.86
N ILE A 42 18.68 -0.54 -12.11
CA ILE A 42 19.02 0.89 -12.15
C ILE A 42 19.36 1.39 -13.57
N LYS A 43 19.83 0.53 -14.46
CA LYS A 43 20.14 0.89 -15.85
C LYS A 43 18.93 1.30 -16.66
N LEU A 44 17.75 0.77 -16.32
CA LEU A 44 16.48 1.16 -16.93
C LEU A 44 16.13 2.63 -16.63
N ILE A 45 16.73 3.19 -15.59
CA ILE A 45 16.56 4.59 -15.18
C ILE A 45 17.72 5.46 -15.67
N THR A 46 18.95 4.97 -15.55
CA THR A 46 20.14 5.79 -15.90
C THR A 46 20.33 5.95 -17.41
N HIS A 47 20.03 4.92 -18.22
CA HIS A 47 20.18 5.03 -19.67
C HIS A 47 19.31 6.14 -20.30
N PRO A 48 18.00 6.27 -19.99
CA PRO A 48 17.22 7.41 -20.48
C PRO A 48 17.80 8.77 -20.04
N LEU A 49 18.27 8.89 -18.80
CA LEU A 49 18.89 10.13 -18.31
C LEU A 49 20.19 10.44 -19.05
N GLU A 50 21.02 9.41 -19.31
CA GLU A 50 22.27 9.53 -20.09
C GLU A 50 21.98 9.95 -21.54
N ASN A 51 20.98 9.35 -22.19
CA ASN A 51 20.54 9.71 -23.55
C ASN A 51 20.13 11.19 -23.61
N ALA A 52 19.41 11.67 -22.60
CA ALA A 52 18.99 13.06 -22.46
C ALA A 52 20.11 14.00 -21.97
N ARG A 53 21.30 13.48 -21.63
CA ARG A 53 22.44 14.23 -21.05
C ARG A 53 22.08 14.93 -19.73
N ILE A 54 21.24 14.30 -18.94
CA ILE A 54 20.87 14.78 -17.60
C ILE A 54 21.89 14.28 -16.60
N ALA A 55 22.47 15.18 -15.80
CA ALA A 55 23.38 14.81 -14.73
C ALA A 55 22.63 14.13 -13.58
N TYR A 56 23.19 13.05 -13.02
CA TYR A 56 22.57 12.37 -11.88
C TYR A 56 23.58 11.90 -10.85
N GLU A 57 23.11 11.76 -9.61
CA GLU A 57 23.77 11.02 -8.53
C GLU A 57 22.80 9.97 -7.97
N ILE A 58 23.34 8.93 -7.33
CA ILE A 58 22.55 7.82 -6.79
C ILE A 58 22.75 7.74 -5.28
N PHE A 59 21.69 7.95 -4.52
CA PHE A 59 21.59 7.62 -3.10
C PHE A 59 20.90 6.24 -2.97
N LYS A 60 21.68 5.21 -2.59
CA LYS A 60 21.26 3.80 -2.58
C LYS A 60 21.10 3.19 -1.19
N ASP A 61 21.07 4.02 -0.15
CA ASP A 61 21.09 3.56 1.24
C ASP A 61 19.70 3.44 1.88
N VAL A 62 18.64 3.36 1.03
CA VAL A 62 17.28 3.08 1.50
C VAL A 62 17.21 1.66 2.03
N VAL A 63 16.52 1.50 3.15
CA VAL A 63 16.23 0.21 3.79
C VAL A 63 14.73 0.06 4.05
N PRO A 64 14.21 -1.16 4.22
CA PRO A 64 12.83 -1.37 4.68
C PRO A 64 12.55 -0.64 5.98
N ASP A 65 11.32 -0.12 6.16
CA ASP A 65 10.93 0.66 7.34
C ASP A 65 11.94 1.79 7.64
N PRO A 66 12.11 2.78 6.75
CA PRO A 66 13.27 3.68 6.74
C PRO A 66 13.42 4.43 8.06
N PRO A 67 14.56 4.25 8.77
CA PRO A 67 14.80 4.93 10.04
C PRO A 67 15.17 6.41 9.81
N VAL A 68 14.84 7.24 10.81
CA VAL A 68 15.08 8.70 10.79
C VAL A 68 16.54 9.03 10.45
N GLU A 69 17.50 8.24 10.94
CA GLU A 69 18.93 8.44 10.67
C GLU A 69 19.27 8.27 9.18
N LYS A 70 18.62 7.33 8.49
CA LYS A 70 18.80 7.15 7.03
C LYS A 70 18.17 8.29 6.25
N ILE A 71 17.00 8.77 6.69
CA ILE A 71 16.39 9.97 6.12
C ILE A 71 17.32 11.18 6.27
N ALA A 72 17.90 11.40 7.46
CA ALA A 72 18.85 12.49 7.69
C ALA A 72 20.09 12.42 6.77
N THR A 73 20.60 11.20 6.51
CA THR A 73 21.70 10.99 5.55
C THR A 73 21.30 11.38 4.12
N GLY A 74 20.06 11.02 3.71
CA GLY A 74 19.51 11.40 2.41
C GLY A 74 19.27 12.90 2.28
N VAL A 75 18.80 13.56 3.35
CA VAL A 75 18.67 15.02 3.40
C VAL A 75 20.02 15.69 3.15
N LYS A 76 21.08 15.21 3.82
CA LYS A 76 22.42 15.71 3.60
C LYS A 76 22.86 15.54 2.14
N ALA A 77 22.66 14.36 1.55
CA ALA A 77 22.99 14.11 0.15
C ALA A 77 22.24 15.07 -0.80
N MET A 78 20.95 15.32 -0.55
CA MET A 78 20.16 16.27 -1.33
C MET A 78 20.70 17.71 -1.21
N LEU A 79 21.03 18.17 0.00
CA LEU A 79 21.55 19.52 0.25
C LEU A 79 22.96 19.71 -0.37
N ASP A 80 23.79 18.68 -0.36
CA ASP A 80 25.14 18.73 -0.94
C ASP A 80 25.07 18.72 -2.48
N TYR A 81 24.24 17.85 -3.08
CA TYR A 81 24.12 17.71 -4.53
C TYR A 81 23.28 18.81 -5.17
N LYS A 82 22.27 19.34 -4.47
CA LYS A 82 21.30 20.35 -4.94
C LYS A 82 20.61 19.95 -6.26
N PRO A 83 19.86 18.85 -6.26
CA PRO A 83 19.11 18.43 -7.43
C PRO A 83 17.91 19.35 -7.69
N ASP A 84 17.50 19.47 -8.95
CA ASP A 84 16.23 20.10 -9.34
C ASP A 84 15.09 19.07 -9.44
N CYS A 85 15.44 17.75 -9.40
CA CYS A 85 14.48 16.66 -9.36
C CYS A 85 15.03 15.46 -8.57
N ILE A 86 14.15 14.84 -7.77
CA ILE A 86 14.37 13.50 -7.21
C ILE A 86 13.62 12.49 -8.07
N VAL A 87 14.31 11.40 -8.43
CA VAL A 87 13.71 10.20 -9.02
C VAL A 87 13.75 9.08 -7.98
N ALA A 88 12.60 8.81 -7.38
CA ALA A 88 12.42 7.76 -6.38
C ALA A 88 12.17 6.42 -7.07
N VAL A 89 13.08 5.44 -6.93
CA VAL A 89 12.97 4.13 -7.60
C VAL A 89 12.95 3.03 -6.56
N GLY A 90 11.86 2.28 -6.46
CA GLY A 90 11.75 1.18 -5.51
C GLY A 90 10.33 0.93 -5.03
N GLY A 91 10.19 0.13 -3.99
CA GLY A 91 8.91 -0.07 -3.29
C GLY A 91 8.53 1.12 -2.41
N GLY A 92 7.50 0.95 -1.60
CA GLY A 92 7.00 2.01 -0.69
C GLY A 92 8.08 2.66 0.15
N SER A 93 9.00 1.88 0.72
CA SER A 93 10.10 2.43 1.55
C SER A 93 11.00 3.42 0.79
N ALA A 94 11.29 3.17 -0.50
CA ALA A 94 12.11 4.07 -1.30
C ALA A 94 11.35 5.37 -1.63
N ILE A 95 10.07 5.25 -1.98
CA ILE A 95 9.22 6.40 -2.29
C ILE A 95 8.98 7.23 -1.03
N ASP A 96 8.66 6.61 0.10
CA ASP A 96 8.44 7.29 1.39
C ASP A 96 9.72 7.97 1.91
N SER A 97 10.90 7.31 1.75
CA SER A 97 12.18 7.95 2.03
C SER A 97 12.39 9.20 1.17
N SER A 98 12.11 9.10 -0.14
CA SER A 98 12.29 10.20 -1.07
C SER A 98 11.38 11.39 -0.76
N LYS A 99 10.12 11.12 -0.43
CA LYS A 99 9.16 12.14 0.04
C LYS A 99 9.68 12.85 1.29
N SER A 100 10.12 12.06 2.29
CA SER A 100 10.61 12.59 3.56
C SER A 100 11.91 13.37 3.39
N ILE A 101 12.84 12.86 2.59
CA ILE A 101 14.11 13.55 2.26
C ILE A 101 13.82 14.88 1.58
N ARG A 102 12.95 14.91 0.56
CA ARG A 102 12.55 16.15 -0.13
C ARG A 102 11.94 17.15 0.84
N ASP A 103 10.95 16.73 1.62
CA ASP A 103 10.22 17.59 2.54
C ASP A 103 11.15 18.23 3.59
N PHE A 104 12.01 17.44 4.21
CA PHE A 104 12.93 17.96 5.23
C PHE A 104 14.05 18.82 4.64
N ALA A 105 14.57 18.49 3.45
CA ALA A 105 15.58 19.29 2.80
C ALA A 105 15.03 20.66 2.36
N LEU A 106 13.81 20.71 1.79
CA LEU A 106 13.16 21.96 1.39
C LEU A 106 12.76 22.83 2.60
N LYS A 107 12.44 22.22 3.75
CA LYS A 107 12.25 22.97 5.00
C LYS A 107 13.54 23.57 5.55
N ALA A 108 14.68 22.92 5.29
CA ALA A 108 16.01 23.44 5.65
C ALA A 108 16.52 24.49 4.67
N ASP A 109 16.13 24.43 3.40
CA ASP A 109 16.44 25.42 2.34
C ASP A 109 15.13 25.92 1.68
N PRO A 110 14.45 26.90 2.26
CA PRO A 110 13.13 27.35 1.80
C PRO A 110 13.13 28.06 0.44
N TYR A 111 14.29 28.37 -0.13
CA TYR A 111 14.42 28.91 -1.48
C TYR A 111 14.70 27.83 -2.54
N GLY A 112 14.94 26.59 -2.11
CA GLY A 112 15.10 25.45 -2.98
C GLY A 112 13.78 25.01 -3.60
N THR A 113 13.85 24.51 -4.83
CA THR A 113 12.73 23.80 -5.49
C THR A 113 13.25 22.48 -6.01
N CYS A 114 12.50 21.41 -5.81
CA CYS A 114 12.87 20.10 -6.29
C CYS A 114 11.61 19.26 -6.59
N ALA A 115 11.46 18.85 -7.83
CA ALA A 115 10.38 17.96 -8.22
C ALA A 115 10.60 16.53 -7.70
N LEU A 116 9.53 15.74 -7.61
CA LEU A 116 9.59 14.33 -7.24
C LEU A 116 8.88 13.49 -8.30
N ILE A 117 9.63 12.61 -8.94
CA ILE A 117 9.13 11.57 -9.83
C ILE A 117 9.22 10.24 -9.10
N ALA A 118 8.09 9.56 -8.94
CA ALA A 118 8.04 8.26 -8.28
C ALA A 118 7.92 7.12 -9.30
N ILE A 119 8.80 6.12 -9.18
CA ILE A 119 8.88 4.96 -10.08
C ILE A 119 8.80 3.69 -9.21
N PRO A 120 7.60 3.16 -8.97
CA PRO A 120 7.44 2.00 -8.10
C PRO A 120 7.96 0.72 -8.78
N THR A 121 8.67 -0.12 -8.01
CA THR A 121 9.12 -1.46 -8.40
C THR A 121 8.32 -2.58 -7.72
N THR A 122 7.22 -2.22 -7.07
CA THR A 122 6.21 -3.13 -6.51
C THR A 122 4.82 -2.65 -6.87
N SER A 123 3.86 -3.57 -7.01
CA SER A 123 2.45 -3.25 -7.21
C SER A 123 1.72 -3.47 -5.88
N GLY A 124 1.79 -2.49 -4.98
CA GLY A 124 1.29 -2.66 -3.61
C GLY A 124 0.87 -1.37 -2.93
N THR A 125 1.80 -0.53 -2.57
CA THR A 125 1.59 0.56 -1.63
C THR A 125 0.82 1.77 -2.17
N GLY A 126 0.85 2.00 -3.49
CA GLY A 126 0.28 3.22 -4.08
C GLY A 126 0.98 4.50 -3.64
N SER A 127 2.17 4.40 -3.01
CA SER A 127 2.87 5.59 -2.48
C SER A 127 3.21 6.61 -3.57
N GLU A 128 3.32 6.20 -4.82
CA GLU A 128 3.60 7.06 -5.96
C GLU A 128 2.53 8.13 -6.22
N VAL A 129 1.34 8.00 -5.63
CA VAL A 129 0.22 8.96 -5.82
C VAL A 129 -0.39 9.46 -4.50
N THR A 130 0.25 9.17 -3.37
CA THR A 130 -0.31 9.51 -2.06
C THR A 130 0.44 10.65 -1.36
N SER A 131 -0.26 11.35 -0.48
CA SER A 131 0.26 12.40 0.39
C SER A 131 0.80 11.88 1.74
N PHE A 132 1.11 10.59 1.81
CA PHE A 132 1.61 9.90 2.99
C PHE A 132 3.05 9.47 2.79
N ALA A 133 3.82 9.44 3.88
CA ALA A 133 5.09 8.74 3.97
C ALA A 133 5.24 8.17 5.39
N VAL A 134 5.79 6.97 5.52
CA VAL A 134 6.01 6.34 6.82
C VAL A 134 7.50 6.23 7.07
N ILE A 135 7.95 6.82 8.18
CA ILE A 135 9.32 6.70 8.67
C ILE A 135 9.31 5.99 10.04
N SER A 136 10.42 5.40 10.42
CA SER A 136 10.55 4.69 11.69
C SER A 136 11.56 5.34 12.62
N ASP A 137 11.30 5.21 13.93
CA ASP A 137 12.26 5.46 14.98
C ASP A 137 12.53 4.13 15.70
N PRO A 138 13.65 3.46 15.41
CA PRO A 138 13.99 2.19 16.05
C PRO A 138 14.22 2.31 17.56
N GLN A 139 14.65 3.48 18.06
CA GLN A 139 14.92 3.71 19.48
C GLN A 139 13.60 3.83 20.25
N ALA A 140 12.64 4.59 19.70
CA ALA A 140 11.29 4.70 20.26
C ALA A 140 10.40 3.49 19.93
N LYS A 141 10.83 2.58 19.03
CA LYS A 141 10.04 1.48 18.46
C LYS A 141 8.70 1.96 17.89
N MET A 142 8.73 3.10 17.21
CA MET A 142 7.54 3.74 16.66
C MET A 142 7.66 3.98 15.15
N LYS A 143 6.52 3.90 14.46
CA LYS A 143 6.38 4.35 13.08
C LYS A 143 5.61 5.67 13.08
N TYR A 144 6.12 6.65 12.34
CA TYR A 144 5.52 7.97 12.22
C TYR A 144 4.96 8.15 10.82
N PRO A 145 3.63 8.19 10.66
CA PRO A 145 3.03 8.62 9.41
C PRO A 145 3.20 10.14 9.26
N LEU A 146 3.88 10.55 8.22
CA LEU A 146 3.90 11.93 7.77
C LEU A 146 2.76 12.13 6.79
N VAL A 147 1.97 13.19 6.96
CA VAL A 147 0.82 13.50 6.11
C VAL A 147 0.88 14.96 5.71
N SER A 148 1.11 15.23 4.43
CA SER A 148 1.08 16.58 3.87
C SER A 148 0.81 16.51 2.36
N PRO A 149 0.03 17.42 1.79
CA PRO A 149 -0.07 17.55 0.33
C PRO A 149 1.30 17.68 -0.36
N ASP A 150 2.28 18.30 0.29
CA ASP A 150 3.64 18.51 -0.22
C ASP A 150 4.43 17.21 -0.39
N LEU A 151 4.01 16.11 0.24
CA LEU A 151 4.61 14.79 0.07
C LEU A 151 4.17 14.09 -1.22
N THR A 152 3.12 14.59 -1.88
CA THR A 152 2.61 13.97 -3.11
C THR A 152 3.63 14.13 -4.24
N PRO A 153 4.00 13.05 -4.94
CA PRO A 153 4.87 13.14 -6.12
C PRO A 153 4.26 13.97 -7.24
N ASP A 154 5.09 14.70 -7.97
CA ASP A 154 4.67 15.51 -9.13
C ASP A 154 4.35 14.60 -10.32
N GLU A 155 5.17 13.54 -10.53
CA GLU A 155 4.96 12.54 -11.58
C GLU A 155 5.09 11.12 -10.99
N ALA A 156 4.35 10.19 -11.58
CA ALA A 156 4.50 8.75 -11.35
C ALA A 156 4.71 8.05 -12.70
N ILE A 157 5.67 7.11 -12.76
CA ILE A 157 5.95 6.34 -13.97
C ILE A 157 5.73 4.85 -13.66
N LEU A 158 4.74 4.25 -14.29
CA LEU A 158 4.28 2.88 -14.06
C LEU A 158 4.66 2.00 -15.25
N ASP A 159 5.84 1.38 -15.20
CA ASP A 159 6.31 0.44 -16.22
C ASP A 159 6.43 -0.97 -15.62
N ALA A 160 5.67 -1.90 -16.20
CA ALA A 160 5.63 -3.28 -15.72
C ALA A 160 6.96 -4.03 -15.82
N GLU A 161 7.91 -3.54 -16.61
CA GLU A 161 9.24 -4.12 -16.70
C GLU A 161 9.95 -4.13 -15.32
N LEU A 162 9.70 -3.11 -14.51
CA LEU A 162 10.27 -2.99 -13.17
C LEU A 162 9.68 -3.98 -12.14
N VAL A 163 8.52 -4.53 -12.41
CA VAL A 163 7.85 -5.51 -11.53
C VAL A 163 7.88 -6.94 -12.07
N ARG A 164 8.53 -7.17 -13.23
CA ARG A 164 8.65 -8.50 -13.85
C ARG A 164 9.31 -9.52 -12.93
N SER A 165 10.41 -9.12 -12.27
CA SER A 165 11.21 -10.00 -11.42
C SER A 165 10.70 -10.13 -9.98
N VAL A 166 9.57 -9.51 -9.64
CA VAL A 166 8.98 -9.60 -8.30
C VAL A 166 8.56 -11.05 -8.02
N PRO A 167 9.08 -11.68 -6.94
CA PRO A 167 8.77 -13.05 -6.60
C PRO A 167 7.27 -13.30 -6.33
N PRO A 168 6.76 -14.52 -6.56
CA PRO A 168 5.35 -14.84 -6.34
C PRO A 168 4.86 -14.49 -4.93
N ALA A 169 5.62 -14.81 -3.88
CA ALA A 169 5.22 -14.50 -2.50
C ALA A 169 5.03 -12.97 -2.27
N ILE A 170 5.91 -12.14 -2.83
CA ILE A 170 5.76 -10.68 -2.75
C ILE A 170 4.60 -10.21 -3.62
N THR A 171 4.40 -10.80 -4.81
CA THR A 171 3.24 -10.51 -5.66
C THR A 171 1.93 -10.80 -4.94
N ALA A 172 1.86 -11.92 -4.21
CA ALA A 172 0.70 -12.30 -3.39
C ALA A 172 0.43 -11.30 -2.26
N ASP A 173 1.45 -11.04 -1.43
CA ASP A 173 1.33 -10.14 -0.28
C ASP A 173 0.96 -8.73 -0.73
N THR A 174 1.66 -8.16 -1.74
CA THR A 174 1.38 -6.81 -2.22
C THR A 174 0.07 -6.70 -2.98
N GLY A 175 -0.31 -7.73 -3.75
CA GLY A 175 -1.57 -7.75 -4.48
C GLY A 175 -2.80 -7.84 -3.57
N MET A 176 -2.72 -8.63 -2.49
CA MET A 176 -3.76 -8.65 -1.46
C MET A 176 -3.80 -7.36 -0.64
N ASP A 177 -2.66 -6.69 -0.48
CA ASP A 177 -2.61 -5.35 0.10
C ASP A 177 -3.37 -4.34 -0.75
N VAL A 178 -3.16 -4.35 -2.08
CA VAL A 178 -3.93 -3.53 -3.02
C VAL A 178 -5.43 -3.81 -2.93
N PHE A 179 -5.81 -5.08 -2.80
CA PHE A 179 -7.22 -5.46 -2.60
C PHE A 179 -7.78 -4.88 -1.31
N THR A 180 -7.01 -4.96 -0.23
CA THR A 180 -7.38 -4.40 1.07
C THR A 180 -7.50 -2.88 1.02
N HIS A 181 -6.53 -2.19 0.43
CA HIS A 181 -6.57 -0.73 0.20
C HIS A 181 -7.86 -0.31 -0.53
N ALA A 182 -8.13 -0.95 -1.66
CA ALA A 182 -9.30 -0.63 -2.46
C ALA A 182 -10.60 -0.93 -1.70
N LEU A 183 -10.69 -2.06 -1.01
CA LEU A 183 -11.88 -2.47 -0.29
C LEU A 183 -12.14 -1.57 0.92
N GLU A 184 -11.11 -1.22 1.71
CA GLU A 184 -11.26 -0.31 2.83
C GLU A 184 -11.62 1.10 2.37
N ALA A 185 -10.96 1.64 1.35
CA ALA A 185 -11.32 2.92 0.77
C ALA A 185 -12.76 2.95 0.27
N TYR A 186 -13.23 1.85 -0.32
CA TYR A 186 -14.61 1.73 -0.82
C TYR A 186 -15.64 1.75 0.30
N VAL A 187 -15.38 1.07 1.42
CA VAL A 187 -16.32 1.00 2.54
C VAL A 187 -16.14 2.13 3.56
N SER A 188 -15.03 2.86 3.52
CA SER A 188 -14.70 3.96 4.44
C SER A 188 -15.86 4.94 4.64
N THR A 189 -15.95 5.52 5.84
CA THR A 189 -16.90 6.61 6.15
C THR A 189 -16.58 7.91 5.39
N ASN A 190 -15.35 8.07 4.92
CA ASN A 190 -14.91 9.20 4.08
C ASN A 190 -15.06 8.93 2.58
N ASN A 191 -15.54 7.74 2.19
CA ASN A 191 -15.76 7.40 0.79
C ASN A 191 -16.67 8.42 0.09
N ASN A 192 -16.39 8.65 -1.18
CA ASN A 192 -17.17 9.51 -2.07
C ASN A 192 -17.22 8.87 -3.48
N GLU A 193 -17.98 9.46 -4.40
CA GLU A 193 -18.21 8.93 -5.74
C GLU A 193 -16.90 8.73 -6.52
N PHE A 194 -15.92 9.62 -6.34
CA PHE A 194 -14.64 9.56 -7.06
C PHE A 194 -13.75 8.44 -6.49
N SER A 195 -13.58 8.39 -5.18
CA SER A 195 -12.80 7.32 -4.53
C SER A 195 -13.46 5.96 -4.71
N ALA A 196 -14.81 5.89 -4.73
CA ALA A 196 -15.54 4.67 -5.01
C ALA A 196 -15.25 4.12 -6.41
N ALA A 197 -15.31 4.97 -7.44
CA ALA A 197 -15.05 4.56 -8.82
C ALA A 197 -13.63 4.02 -9.01
N LEU A 198 -12.62 4.67 -8.38
CA LEU A 198 -11.23 4.22 -8.40
C LEU A 198 -11.05 2.88 -7.68
N ALA A 199 -11.64 2.73 -6.49
CA ALA A 199 -11.60 1.51 -5.69
C ALA A 199 -12.30 0.34 -6.40
N GLU A 200 -13.48 0.54 -6.96
CA GLU A 200 -14.22 -0.48 -7.73
C GLU A 200 -13.40 -0.96 -8.92
N LYS A 201 -12.75 -0.04 -9.65
CA LYS A 201 -11.91 -0.41 -10.79
C LYS A 201 -10.66 -1.18 -10.38
N ALA A 202 -10.02 -0.80 -9.26
CA ALA A 202 -8.90 -1.56 -8.72
C ALA A 202 -9.34 -3.00 -8.34
N ILE A 203 -10.46 -3.14 -7.64
CA ILE A 203 -11.04 -4.44 -7.24
C ILE A 203 -11.32 -5.33 -8.46
N GLU A 204 -11.95 -4.78 -9.50
CA GLU A 204 -12.24 -5.50 -10.75
C GLU A 204 -10.94 -6.05 -11.39
N ILE A 205 -9.92 -5.21 -11.49
CA ILE A 205 -8.62 -5.62 -12.06
C ILE A 205 -7.98 -6.73 -11.22
N ILE A 206 -7.97 -6.59 -9.90
CA ILE A 206 -7.38 -7.57 -8.98
C ILE A 206 -8.08 -8.94 -9.13
N GLY A 207 -9.41 -8.93 -9.19
CA GLY A 207 -10.21 -10.16 -9.35
C GLY A 207 -9.86 -10.97 -10.60
N VAL A 208 -9.35 -10.32 -11.64
CA VAL A 208 -8.97 -10.97 -12.91
C VAL A 208 -7.49 -11.28 -12.99
N PHE A 209 -6.62 -10.38 -12.49
CA PHE A 209 -5.20 -10.39 -12.85
C PHE A 209 -4.26 -10.78 -11.72
N LEU A 210 -4.66 -10.70 -10.44
CA LEU A 210 -3.74 -11.00 -9.34
C LEU A 210 -3.23 -12.44 -9.38
N LEU A 211 -4.12 -13.42 -9.49
CA LEU A 211 -3.71 -14.83 -9.54
C LEU A 211 -2.88 -15.14 -10.80
N ARG A 212 -3.17 -14.50 -11.93
CA ARG A 212 -2.36 -14.63 -13.14
C ARG A 212 -0.95 -14.10 -12.94
N ALA A 213 -0.80 -12.90 -12.36
CA ALA A 213 0.50 -12.31 -12.08
C ALA A 213 1.30 -13.11 -11.03
N TYR A 214 0.61 -13.79 -10.11
CA TYR A 214 1.22 -14.69 -9.13
C TYR A 214 1.74 -15.98 -9.79
N LEU A 215 0.94 -16.62 -10.63
CA LEU A 215 1.25 -17.90 -11.28
C LEU A 215 2.31 -17.75 -12.38
N ASP A 216 2.29 -16.64 -13.11
CA ASP A 216 3.27 -16.34 -14.15
C ASP A 216 3.76 -14.89 -14.04
N GLY A 217 4.96 -14.73 -13.46
CA GLY A 217 5.62 -13.43 -13.35
C GLY A 217 5.96 -12.79 -14.69
N ASN A 218 5.98 -13.54 -15.79
CA ASN A 218 6.22 -13.04 -17.15
C ASN A 218 4.94 -12.68 -17.90
N ASP A 219 3.75 -12.87 -17.31
CA ASP A 219 2.52 -12.31 -17.86
C ASP A 219 2.53 -10.78 -17.70
N MET A 220 3.23 -10.10 -18.63
CA MET A 220 3.42 -8.65 -18.61
C MET A 220 2.11 -7.89 -18.65
N HIS A 221 1.07 -8.47 -19.28
CA HIS A 221 -0.26 -7.86 -19.27
C HIS A 221 -0.87 -7.88 -17.84
N ALA A 222 -0.77 -9.02 -17.15
CA ALA A 222 -1.23 -9.09 -15.75
C ALA A 222 -0.40 -8.19 -14.83
N ARG A 223 0.93 -8.15 -15.00
CA ARG A 223 1.82 -7.23 -14.24
C ARG A 223 1.42 -5.76 -14.45
N GLN A 224 1.20 -5.34 -15.70
CA GLN A 224 0.79 -3.96 -16.01
C GLN A 224 -0.58 -3.64 -15.41
N LYS A 225 -1.52 -4.59 -15.43
CA LYS A 225 -2.85 -4.41 -14.81
C LYS A 225 -2.74 -4.28 -13.30
N MET A 226 -1.96 -5.15 -12.63
CA MET A 226 -1.74 -5.07 -11.19
C MET A 226 -1.03 -3.76 -10.78
N HIS A 227 -0.10 -3.28 -11.60
CA HIS A 227 0.58 -2.01 -11.38
C HIS A 227 -0.41 -0.82 -11.44
N ALA A 228 -1.29 -0.83 -12.45
CA ALA A 228 -2.37 0.15 -12.54
C ALA A 228 -3.37 0.05 -11.37
N ALA A 229 -3.73 -1.18 -10.93
CA ALA A 229 -4.64 -1.38 -9.81
C ALA A 229 -4.06 -0.82 -8.48
N SER A 230 -2.75 -1.00 -8.25
CA SER A 230 -2.05 -0.42 -7.10
C SER A 230 -2.17 1.11 -7.09
N CYS A 231 -1.91 1.76 -8.22
CA CYS A 231 -2.04 3.20 -8.36
C CYS A 231 -3.49 3.68 -8.14
N LEU A 232 -4.48 3.00 -8.74
CA LEU A 232 -5.91 3.32 -8.55
C LEU A 232 -6.33 3.19 -7.09
N ALA A 233 -5.91 2.13 -6.39
CA ALA A 233 -6.15 1.96 -4.97
C ALA A 233 -5.48 3.06 -4.15
N GLY A 234 -4.25 3.44 -4.51
CA GLY A 234 -3.51 4.57 -3.92
C GLY A 234 -4.30 5.88 -3.98
N LEU A 235 -4.80 6.23 -5.16
CA LEU A 235 -5.65 7.41 -5.36
C LEU A 235 -6.96 7.32 -4.55
N ALA A 236 -7.55 6.13 -4.47
CA ALA A 236 -8.79 5.91 -3.73
C ALA A 236 -8.60 6.16 -2.22
N PHE A 237 -7.61 5.48 -1.60
CA PHE A 237 -7.41 5.62 -0.15
C PHE A 237 -6.76 6.95 0.23
N ASN A 238 -6.00 7.59 -0.65
CA ASN A 238 -5.50 8.94 -0.41
C ASN A 238 -6.64 9.94 -0.17
N SER A 239 -7.80 9.72 -0.81
CA SER A 239 -9.01 10.53 -0.61
C SER A 239 -9.91 10.02 0.51
N ALA A 240 -10.08 8.70 0.61
CA ALA A 240 -11.08 8.09 1.49
C ALA A 240 -10.49 7.60 2.83
N SER A 241 -9.17 7.54 2.98
CA SER A 241 -8.48 6.83 4.06
C SER A 241 -8.78 5.31 4.04
N LEU A 242 -8.36 4.60 5.06
CA LEU A 242 -8.44 3.14 5.20
C LEU A 242 -9.42 2.76 6.32
N GLY A 243 -9.16 1.67 7.05
CA GLY A 243 -10.05 1.19 8.08
C GLY A 243 -9.37 0.36 9.16
N LEU A 244 -10.15 -0.44 9.86
CA LEU A 244 -9.70 -1.30 10.95
C LEU A 244 -8.69 -2.35 10.50
N ASN A 245 -8.79 -2.83 9.26
CA ASN A 245 -7.87 -3.86 8.75
C ASN A 245 -6.43 -3.39 8.83
N HIS A 246 -6.14 -2.19 8.30
CA HIS A 246 -4.81 -1.59 8.38
C HIS A 246 -4.42 -1.25 9.81
N GLY A 247 -5.33 -0.67 10.61
CA GLY A 247 -5.05 -0.39 12.02
C GLY A 247 -4.59 -1.62 12.80
N MET A 248 -5.17 -2.79 12.51
CA MET A 248 -4.79 -4.06 13.11
C MET A 248 -3.52 -4.66 12.48
N ALA A 249 -3.37 -4.59 11.16
CA ALA A 249 -2.22 -5.13 10.44
C ALA A 249 -0.90 -4.44 10.84
N HIS A 250 -0.92 -3.14 11.10
CA HIS A 250 0.24 -2.39 11.60
C HIS A 250 0.78 -2.99 12.91
N GLN A 251 -0.11 -3.45 13.78
CA GLN A 251 0.28 -4.03 15.06
C GLN A 251 0.91 -5.43 14.90
N LEU A 252 0.40 -6.23 13.97
CA LEU A 252 1.00 -7.53 13.62
C LEU A 252 2.41 -7.37 13.04
N GLY A 253 2.60 -6.37 12.19
CA GLY A 253 3.91 -6.03 11.65
C GLY A 253 4.88 -5.56 12.72
N SER A 254 4.44 -4.67 13.63
CA SER A 254 5.29 -4.09 14.67
C SER A 254 5.68 -5.08 15.76
N ASN A 255 4.79 -6.00 16.15
CA ASN A 255 5.03 -6.95 17.25
C ASN A 255 5.68 -8.26 16.78
N PHE A 256 5.33 -8.74 15.57
CA PHE A 256 5.70 -10.07 15.11
C PHE A 256 6.45 -10.07 13.78
N HIS A 257 6.77 -8.90 13.23
CA HIS A 257 7.48 -8.73 11.96
C HIS A 257 6.80 -9.45 10.77
N ILE A 258 5.47 -9.58 10.82
CA ILE A 258 4.69 -10.13 9.71
C ILE A 258 4.70 -9.10 8.57
N PRO A 259 5.03 -9.50 7.32
CA PRO A 259 4.99 -8.59 6.18
C PRO A 259 3.63 -7.89 6.08
N HIS A 260 3.65 -6.58 5.81
CA HIS A 260 2.47 -5.70 5.87
C HIS A 260 1.29 -6.24 5.04
N GLY A 261 1.51 -6.55 3.76
CA GLY A 261 0.46 -7.07 2.88
C GLY A 261 -0.07 -8.44 3.33
N ARG A 262 0.80 -9.28 3.91
CA ARG A 262 0.41 -10.58 4.48
C ARG A 262 -0.50 -10.40 5.70
N ALA A 263 -0.14 -9.48 6.60
CA ALA A 263 -0.96 -9.17 7.77
C ALA A 263 -2.35 -8.63 7.35
N ASN A 264 -2.38 -7.74 6.37
CA ASN A 264 -3.62 -7.24 5.79
C ASN A 264 -4.46 -8.36 5.17
N ALA A 265 -3.85 -9.24 4.39
CA ALA A 265 -4.51 -10.35 3.74
C ALA A 265 -5.17 -11.32 4.74
N MET A 266 -4.43 -11.71 5.79
CA MET A 266 -4.90 -12.63 6.82
C MET A 266 -6.08 -12.07 7.63
N LEU A 267 -6.06 -10.77 7.92
CA LEU A 267 -7.13 -10.08 8.67
C LEU A 267 -8.40 -9.88 7.83
N LEU A 268 -8.28 -9.71 6.53
CA LEU A 268 -9.35 -9.20 5.67
C LEU A 268 -10.66 -10.00 5.74
N PRO A 269 -10.68 -11.35 5.73
CA PRO A 269 -11.90 -12.13 5.87
C PRO A 269 -12.66 -11.79 7.17
N HIS A 270 -11.92 -11.67 8.28
CA HIS A 270 -12.49 -11.38 9.61
C HIS A 270 -13.06 -9.96 9.68
N ILE A 271 -12.39 -9.00 9.04
CA ILE A 271 -12.83 -7.60 9.01
C ILE A 271 -14.07 -7.42 8.14
N ILE A 272 -14.18 -8.11 7.00
CA ILE A 272 -15.40 -8.09 6.17
C ILE A 272 -16.60 -8.60 7.00
N GLU A 273 -16.44 -9.74 7.68
CA GLU A 273 -17.48 -10.32 8.53
C GLU A 273 -17.84 -9.40 9.71
N PHE A 274 -16.85 -8.81 10.37
CA PHE A 274 -17.06 -7.86 11.45
C PHE A 274 -17.84 -6.63 10.96
N ASN A 275 -17.39 -5.99 9.90
CA ASN A 275 -18.02 -4.77 9.38
C ASN A 275 -19.45 -5.02 8.90
N ALA A 276 -19.74 -6.19 8.35
CA ALA A 276 -21.09 -6.60 7.96
C ALA A 276 -21.95 -7.06 9.16
N ASN A 277 -21.37 -7.27 10.34
CA ASN A 277 -21.98 -7.83 11.55
C ASN A 277 -22.56 -9.25 11.33
N ILE A 278 -21.82 -10.09 10.63
CA ILE A 278 -22.19 -11.48 10.30
C ILE A 278 -21.22 -12.53 10.85
N ASN A 279 -20.24 -12.12 11.65
CA ASN A 279 -19.29 -13.02 12.28
C ASN A 279 -19.97 -13.86 13.40
N LYS A 280 -19.29 -14.94 13.81
CA LYS A 280 -19.79 -15.86 14.85
C LYS A 280 -20.03 -15.22 16.23
N HIS A 281 -19.46 -14.02 16.47
CA HIS A 281 -19.58 -13.27 17.73
C HIS A 281 -20.57 -12.11 17.64
N SER A 282 -21.30 -11.97 16.52
CA SER A 282 -22.28 -10.88 16.36
C SER A 282 -23.33 -10.91 17.45
N ARG A 283 -23.40 -9.82 18.24
CA ARG A 283 -24.31 -9.71 19.40
C ARG A 283 -25.76 -9.44 19.01
N SER A 284 -26.00 -9.05 17.78
CA SER A 284 -27.33 -8.85 17.23
C SER A 284 -27.49 -9.65 15.94
N GLN A 285 -28.69 -10.11 15.64
CA GLN A 285 -28.99 -10.78 14.37
C GLN A 285 -29.23 -9.80 13.21
N LYS A 286 -29.03 -8.49 13.46
CA LYS A 286 -29.19 -7.45 12.44
C LYS A 286 -27.85 -7.13 11.81
N GLU A 287 -27.81 -7.25 10.52
CA GLU A 287 -26.65 -6.88 9.70
C GLU A 287 -26.35 -5.38 9.80
N TYR A 288 -25.10 -5.00 9.60
CA TYR A 288 -24.74 -3.60 9.44
C TYR A 288 -24.91 -3.17 7.98
N LEU A 289 -26.12 -2.71 7.66
CA LEU A 289 -26.57 -2.46 6.28
C LEU A 289 -25.67 -1.57 5.43
N PRO A 290 -25.01 -0.50 5.95
CA PRO A 290 -24.10 0.31 5.13
C PRO A 290 -22.95 -0.52 4.56
N ALA A 291 -22.25 -1.31 5.37
CA ALA A 291 -21.15 -2.16 4.93
C ALA A 291 -21.66 -3.32 4.06
N VAL A 292 -22.78 -3.97 4.44
CA VAL A 292 -23.38 -5.06 3.68
C VAL A 292 -23.72 -4.65 2.25
N LYS A 293 -24.28 -3.44 2.05
CA LYS A 293 -24.59 -2.94 0.71
C LYS A 293 -23.33 -2.82 -0.15
N LYS A 294 -22.28 -2.19 0.39
CA LYS A 294 -21.00 -1.97 -0.31
C LYS A 294 -20.29 -3.28 -0.63
N TYR A 295 -20.15 -4.19 0.35
CA TYR A 295 -19.53 -5.50 0.12
C TYR A 295 -20.32 -6.36 -0.88
N ALA A 296 -21.65 -6.30 -0.86
CA ALA A 296 -22.47 -7.00 -1.85
C ALA A 296 -22.27 -6.44 -3.27
N THR A 297 -22.06 -5.13 -3.43
CA THR A 297 -21.70 -4.52 -4.71
C THR A 297 -20.34 -5.03 -5.18
N VAL A 298 -19.34 -5.07 -4.30
CA VAL A 298 -18.01 -5.65 -4.61
C VAL A 298 -18.14 -7.10 -5.03
N ALA A 299 -18.91 -7.92 -4.30
CA ALA A 299 -19.15 -9.31 -4.66
C ALA A 299 -19.78 -9.44 -6.07
N ASN A 300 -20.74 -8.58 -6.39
CA ASN A 300 -21.35 -8.56 -7.72
C ASN A 300 -20.34 -8.20 -8.81
N ASN A 301 -19.50 -7.20 -8.59
CA ASN A 301 -18.46 -6.78 -9.55
C ASN A 301 -17.41 -7.89 -9.81
N LEU A 302 -17.17 -8.75 -8.80
CA LEU A 302 -16.32 -9.93 -8.91
C LEU A 302 -17.05 -11.18 -9.49
N GLY A 303 -18.33 -11.07 -9.87
CA GLY A 303 -19.14 -12.19 -10.35
C GLY A 303 -19.57 -13.17 -9.25
N LEU A 304 -19.52 -12.78 -7.98
CA LEU A 304 -19.83 -13.60 -6.80
C LEU A 304 -21.24 -13.36 -6.26
N SER A 305 -22.12 -12.78 -7.06
CA SER A 305 -23.48 -12.43 -6.63
C SER A 305 -24.30 -13.64 -6.18
N SER A 306 -25.19 -13.45 -5.24
CA SER A 306 -26.06 -14.49 -4.68
C SER A 306 -27.48 -13.98 -4.47
N TYR A 307 -28.36 -14.86 -3.97
CA TYR A 307 -29.79 -14.58 -3.78
C TYR A 307 -30.10 -13.35 -2.93
N ASN A 308 -29.24 -13.03 -1.98
CA ASN A 308 -29.37 -11.84 -1.14
C ASN A 308 -27.99 -11.28 -0.79
N LYS A 309 -27.97 -10.05 -0.28
CA LYS A 309 -26.75 -9.30 0.02
C LYS A 309 -25.84 -10.00 1.03
N ILE A 310 -26.41 -10.65 2.06
CA ILE A 310 -25.62 -11.38 3.06
C ILE A 310 -24.90 -12.57 2.44
N MET A 311 -25.59 -13.31 1.58
CA MET A 311 -24.95 -14.42 0.85
C MET A 311 -23.86 -13.93 -0.09
N SER A 312 -24.06 -12.77 -0.75
CA SER A 312 -23.02 -12.14 -1.57
C SER A 312 -21.81 -11.73 -0.72
N VAL A 313 -22.02 -11.19 0.49
CA VAL A 313 -20.91 -10.90 1.43
C VAL A 313 -20.19 -12.17 1.86
N ARG A 314 -20.90 -13.26 2.16
CA ARG A 314 -20.28 -14.55 2.47
C ARG A 314 -19.49 -15.11 1.29
N SER A 315 -20.01 -14.95 0.07
CA SER A 315 -19.26 -15.33 -1.14
C SER A 315 -17.98 -14.51 -1.30
N LEU A 316 -17.99 -13.22 -0.96
CA LEU A 316 -16.78 -12.38 -0.95
C LEU A 316 -15.77 -12.86 0.09
N VAL A 317 -16.20 -13.18 1.32
CA VAL A 317 -15.32 -13.76 2.35
C VAL A 317 -14.69 -15.07 1.87
N ASN A 318 -15.50 -15.97 1.33
CA ASN A 318 -15.02 -17.26 0.82
C ASN A 318 -14.03 -17.05 -0.36
N TRP A 319 -14.30 -16.12 -1.25
CA TRP A 319 -13.40 -15.79 -2.35
C TRP A 319 -12.08 -15.22 -1.82
N THR A 320 -12.11 -14.34 -0.83
CA THR A 320 -10.88 -13.83 -0.20
C THR A 320 -10.06 -14.98 0.38
N GLN A 321 -10.68 -15.87 1.14
CA GLN A 321 -9.99 -17.06 1.70
C GLN A 321 -9.47 -18.02 0.61
N PHE A 322 -10.21 -18.16 -0.49
CA PHE A 322 -9.76 -18.92 -1.64
C PHE A 322 -8.49 -18.30 -2.25
N MET A 323 -8.47 -16.98 -2.47
CA MET A 323 -7.30 -16.28 -3.00
C MET A 323 -6.07 -16.45 -2.10
N LEU A 324 -6.25 -16.37 -0.76
CA LEU A 324 -5.15 -16.59 0.17
C LEU A 324 -4.56 -18.02 0.00
N LYS A 325 -5.41 -19.03 -0.10
CA LYS A 325 -4.98 -20.42 -0.27
C LYS A 325 -4.25 -20.65 -1.60
N GLU A 326 -4.80 -20.15 -2.70
CA GLU A 326 -4.19 -20.29 -4.04
C GLU A 326 -2.82 -19.59 -4.14
N MET A 327 -2.55 -18.61 -3.27
CA MET A 327 -1.30 -17.87 -3.25
C MET A 327 -0.41 -18.19 -2.03
N ASP A 328 -0.64 -19.31 -1.36
CA ASP A 328 0.13 -19.79 -0.21
C ASP A 328 0.24 -18.75 0.94
N ILE A 329 -0.79 -17.92 1.12
CA ILE A 329 -0.87 -17.02 2.26
C ILE A 329 -1.58 -17.76 3.42
N PRO A 330 -0.96 -17.83 4.62
CA PRO A 330 -1.58 -18.45 5.79
C PRO A 330 -2.93 -17.80 6.15
N LEU A 331 -3.87 -18.60 6.62
CA LEU A 331 -5.17 -18.12 7.07
C LEU A 331 -5.21 -17.77 8.56
N SER A 332 -4.18 -18.16 9.32
CA SER A 332 -4.07 -17.91 10.75
C SER A 332 -2.62 -17.67 11.18
N ILE A 333 -2.44 -17.02 12.31
CA ILE A 333 -1.11 -16.76 12.90
C ILE A 333 -0.38 -18.07 13.25
N SER A 334 -1.10 -19.06 13.75
CA SER A 334 -0.51 -20.36 14.10
C SER A 334 0.13 -21.09 12.90
N GLN A 335 -0.35 -20.83 11.68
CA GLN A 335 0.23 -21.42 10.47
C GLN A 335 1.58 -20.79 10.06
N LEU A 336 1.96 -19.65 10.62
CA LEU A 336 3.27 -19.05 10.39
C LEU A 336 4.40 -19.86 11.02
N GLY A 337 4.13 -20.57 12.12
CA GLY A 337 5.04 -21.52 12.75
C GLY A 337 6.20 -20.93 13.56
N ASN A 338 6.34 -19.63 13.61
CA ASN A 338 7.43 -18.89 14.30
C ASN A 338 6.95 -18.03 15.46
N ILE A 339 5.66 -18.08 15.82
CA ILE A 339 5.04 -17.34 16.91
C ILE A 339 4.36 -18.37 17.83
N THR A 340 4.56 -18.27 19.12
CA THR A 340 3.87 -19.12 20.09
C THR A 340 2.50 -18.56 20.46
N GLU A 341 1.56 -19.44 20.83
CA GLU A 341 0.23 -19.00 21.29
C GLU A 341 0.31 -18.09 22.50
N GLU A 342 1.19 -18.39 23.45
CA GLU A 342 1.38 -17.59 24.66
C GLU A 342 1.84 -16.17 24.33
N GLU A 343 2.86 -16.01 23.49
CA GLU A 343 3.36 -14.70 23.06
C GLU A 343 2.28 -13.90 22.32
N TYR A 344 1.55 -14.57 21.41
CA TYR A 344 0.50 -13.91 20.65
C TYR A 344 -0.65 -13.45 21.53
N MET A 345 -1.17 -14.35 22.40
CA MET A 345 -2.28 -14.01 23.30
C MET A 345 -1.90 -12.92 24.32
N ALA A 346 -0.66 -12.91 24.80
CA ALA A 346 -0.16 -11.88 25.69
C ALA A 346 -0.08 -10.49 25.05
N ALA A 347 0.19 -10.41 23.73
CA ALA A 347 0.30 -9.16 22.99
C ALA A 347 -1.07 -8.54 22.63
N ILE A 348 -2.15 -9.34 22.56
CA ILE A 348 -3.47 -8.90 22.10
C ILE A 348 -3.98 -7.63 22.81
N PRO A 349 -3.93 -7.48 24.14
CA PRO A 349 -4.44 -6.28 24.81
C PRO A 349 -3.76 -5.00 24.34
N THR A 350 -2.42 -5.00 24.24
CA THR A 350 -1.64 -3.85 23.80
C THR A 350 -1.84 -3.55 22.31
N MET A 351 -1.86 -4.60 21.48
CA MET A 351 -2.17 -4.46 20.05
C MET A 351 -3.57 -3.89 19.81
N ALA A 352 -4.55 -4.27 20.63
CA ALA A 352 -5.92 -3.76 20.51
C ALA A 352 -6.00 -2.26 20.84
N ASP A 353 -5.30 -1.82 21.88
CA ASP A 353 -5.24 -0.40 22.25
C ASP A 353 -4.55 0.42 21.14
N ALA A 354 -3.45 -0.07 20.60
CA ALA A 354 -2.72 0.57 19.52
C ALA A 354 -3.51 0.60 18.19
N ALA A 355 -4.21 -0.49 17.85
CA ALA A 355 -5.06 -0.54 16.65
C ALA A 355 -6.24 0.45 16.72
N LEU A 356 -6.81 0.67 17.91
CA LEU A 356 -7.87 1.67 18.11
C LEU A 356 -7.33 3.11 18.00
N ALA A 357 -6.09 3.33 18.41
CA ALA A 357 -5.43 4.64 18.30
C ALA A 357 -4.89 4.92 16.89
N ASP A 358 -4.82 3.92 16.03
CA ASP A 358 -4.34 4.06 14.66
C ASP A 358 -5.27 4.94 13.82
N GLY A 359 -4.69 5.90 13.07
CA GLY A 359 -5.44 6.86 12.26
C GLY A 359 -6.33 6.20 11.19
N CYS A 360 -5.94 5.02 10.68
CA CYS A 360 -6.74 4.28 9.71
C CYS A 360 -8.07 3.80 10.30
N THR A 361 -8.09 3.40 11.57
CA THR A 361 -9.28 2.85 12.24
C THR A 361 -10.41 3.87 12.34
N ALA A 362 -10.10 5.16 12.38
CA ALA A 362 -11.08 6.24 12.53
C ALA A 362 -12.13 6.29 11.41
N THR A 363 -11.80 5.78 10.23
CA THR A 363 -12.70 5.77 9.05
C THR A 363 -13.35 4.43 8.77
N ASN A 364 -13.22 3.47 9.71
CA ASN A 364 -13.89 2.17 9.59
C ASN A 364 -15.42 2.34 9.49
N PRO A 365 -16.11 1.60 8.58
CA PRO A 365 -17.55 1.79 8.36
C PRO A 365 -18.41 1.47 9.58
N ARG A 366 -17.99 0.52 10.43
CA ARG A 366 -18.68 0.11 11.64
C ARG A 366 -17.91 0.60 12.87
N PRO A 367 -18.58 1.16 13.90
CA PRO A 367 -17.93 1.49 15.17
C PRO A 367 -17.23 0.28 15.79
N VAL A 368 -16.06 0.51 16.33
CA VAL A 368 -15.16 -0.53 16.84
C VAL A 368 -14.94 -0.34 18.32
N THR A 369 -15.02 -1.42 19.09
CA THR A 369 -14.67 -1.43 20.53
C THR A 369 -13.38 -2.23 20.75
N ARG A 370 -12.71 -1.97 21.88
CA ARG A 370 -11.54 -2.76 22.31
C ARG A 370 -11.83 -4.26 22.35
N ALA A 371 -12.99 -4.64 22.83
CA ALA A 371 -13.40 -6.03 22.92
C ALA A 371 -13.57 -6.67 21.53
N ASP A 372 -14.06 -5.92 20.55
CA ASP A 372 -14.17 -6.39 19.16
C ASP A 372 -12.78 -6.67 18.56
N VAL A 373 -11.84 -5.74 18.71
CA VAL A 373 -10.47 -5.90 18.20
C VAL A 373 -9.77 -7.09 18.85
N MET A 374 -9.86 -7.20 20.18
CA MET A 374 -9.29 -8.35 20.90
C MET A 374 -9.90 -9.68 20.43
N GLN A 375 -11.19 -9.71 20.11
CA GLN A 375 -11.86 -10.92 19.63
C GLN A 375 -11.41 -11.28 18.22
N ILE A 376 -11.28 -10.30 17.32
CA ILE A 376 -10.78 -10.54 15.95
C ILE A 376 -9.35 -11.11 16.00
N TYR A 377 -8.46 -10.55 16.84
CA TYR A 377 -7.13 -11.13 17.01
C TYR A 377 -7.15 -12.57 17.53
N ARG A 378 -8.03 -12.89 18.50
CA ARG A 378 -8.18 -14.29 18.96
C ARG A 378 -8.67 -15.22 17.86
N ASP A 379 -9.57 -14.75 17.01
CA ASP A 379 -10.13 -15.54 15.91
C ASP A 379 -9.10 -15.74 14.78
N LEU A 380 -8.07 -14.90 14.71
CA LEU A 380 -6.99 -15.00 13.76
C LEU A 380 -5.91 -16.02 14.16
N TRP A 381 -5.87 -16.48 15.40
CA TRP A 381 -4.94 -17.53 15.84
C TRP A 381 -5.26 -18.88 15.17
#